data_1889778a4b79d6f594680d23f28b19e7
#
_entry.id   1889778a4b79d6f594680d23f28b19e7
#
_cell.length_a   1.000
_cell.length_b   1.000
_cell.length_c   1.000
_cell.angle_alpha   90.00
_cell.angle_beta   90.00
_cell.angle_gamma   90.00
#
_symmetry.space_group_name_H-M   'P 1'
#
loop_
_entity.id
_entity.type
_entity.pdbx_description
1 polymer ?
#
loop_
_entity_poly.entity_id
_entity_poly.type
_entity_poly.pdbx_seq_one_letter_code
_entity_poly.pdbx_strand_id
1 'polypeptide(L)'
;GGFDDSFDDSDDAYWFTAPKMDQVKAIHQYLDNDPQTGKVLSFGAVIELAEILNGNQAIDGLLWAVLYNRIPETLKETVVNPFISIDENQLRFNVRVIESADDLNRNELLQRIETGIEQEFGFEDEQVELTGILVMYNNVLQSLFQSQILTLGVVMFAIMLMFLVLFRSLKIAFICIIPNAIAAVFVLGIMGWFGIPLDIMTITIAAISVGIGVDNTIHYMHRFKREFPRFGNYRDTMFFCHNSIGRAMYFTSMTIIAGFSILALSNFIPTIVFGLLTSLAMLVALIGSLTLLPQLLITFKPLGAE
;
A
#
# COMPACT_ATOMS: atom_id res chain seq x y z
N GLY A 1 -64.43 -4.89 27.46
CA GLY A 1 -63.43 -4.32 26.62
C GLY A 1 -62.07 -4.57 27.27
N GLY A 2 -61.43 -5.67 26.93
CA GLY A 2 -60.08 -5.93 27.34
C GLY A 2 -59.14 -5.12 26.44
N PHE A 3 -58.27 -4.32 27.00
CA PHE A 3 -57.06 -3.88 26.35
C PHE A 3 -56.21 -5.11 26.20
N ASP A 4 -56.04 -5.51 24.94
CA ASP A 4 -55.09 -6.55 24.54
C ASP A 4 -53.68 -5.91 24.67
N ASP A 5 -53.02 -6.20 25.78
CA ASP A 5 -51.62 -5.83 26.03
C ASP A 5 -50.65 -6.77 25.31
N SER A 6 -50.90 -7.03 24.04
CA SER A 6 -49.84 -7.58 23.16
C SER A 6 -49.05 -6.42 22.57
N PHE A 7 -48.29 -5.71 23.39
CA PHE A 7 -47.05 -5.15 22.86
C PHE A 7 -46.14 -6.33 22.57
N ASP A 8 -46.20 -6.75 21.32
CA ASP A 8 -45.23 -7.64 20.75
C ASP A 8 -43.85 -6.99 21.03
N ASP A 9 -43.07 -7.65 21.84
CA ASP A 9 -41.68 -7.30 22.13
C ASP A 9 -40.88 -7.61 20.85
N SER A 10 -41.24 -6.90 19.75
CA SER A 10 -40.59 -7.09 18.46
C SER A 10 -39.23 -6.39 18.56
N ASP A 11 -38.17 -7.08 18.15
CA ASP A 11 -36.81 -6.57 17.96
C ASP A 11 -36.76 -5.24 17.18
N ASP A 12 -37.84 -4.90 16.48
CA ASP A 12 -38.07 -3.67 15.75
C ASP A 12 -37.95 -2.38 16.58
N ALA A 13 -38.22 -2.43 17.89
CA ALA A 13 -38.18 -1.27 18.78
C ALA A 13 -36.76 -0.96 19.28
N TYR A 14 -35.80 -1.86 19.15
CA TYR A 14 -34.46 -1.72 19.76
C TYR A 14 -33.73 -0.44 19.30
N TRP A 15 -33.72 -0.15 18.01
CA TRP A 15 -33.04 1.02 17.46
C TRP A 15 -33.79 2.34 17.70
N PHE A 16 -35.10 2.29 17.95
CA PHE A 16 -35.95 3.46 18.12
C PHE A 16 -36.14 3.88 19.58
N THR A 17 -35.24 3.44 20.47
CA THR A 17 -35.18 3.91 21.85
C THR A 17 -34.37 5.22 21.93
N ALA A 18 -34.77 6.14 22.82
CA ALA A 18 -34.10 7.43 22.96
C ALA A 18 -32.57 7.31 23.18
N PRO A 19 -32.04 6.42 24.06
CA PRO A 19 -30.59 6.28 24.23
C PRO A 19 -29.85 5.81 22.96
N LYS A 20 -30.48 4.92 22.17
CA LYS A 20 -29.89 4.43 20.92
C LYS A 20 -29.88 5.51 19.84
N MET A 21 -30.93 6.28 19.76
CA MET A 21 -31.01 7.40 18.81
C MET A 21 -30.01 8.50 19.13
N ASP A 22 -29.83 8.82 20.40
CA ASP A 22 -28.78 9.75 20.85
C ASP A 22 -27.38 9.21 20.51
N GLN A 23 -27.15 7.91 20.70
CA GLN A 23 -25.89 7.26 20.34
C GLN A 23 -25.65 7.33 18.82
N VAL A 24 -26.65 7.01 17.99
CA VAL A 24 -26.55 7.10 16.52
C VAL A 24 -26.23 8.53 16.05
N LYS A 25 -26.90 9.52 16.65
CA LYS A 25 -26.65 10.94 16.38
C LYS A 25 -25.24 11.36 16.79
N ALA A 26 -24.78 10.95 17.97
CA ALA A 26 -23.45 11.26 18.45
C ALA A 26 -22.35 10.66 17.56
N ILE A 27 -22.50 9.40 17.11
CA ILE A 27 -21.59 8.77 16.15
C ILE A 27 -21.60 9.52 14.79
N HIS A 28 -22.79 9.93 14.32
CA HIS A 28 -22.90 10.71 13.10
C HIS A 28 -22.11 12.01 13.21
N GLN A 29 -22.27 12.76 14.29
CA GLN A 29 -21.58 14.02 14.54
C GLN A 29 -20.06 13.82 14.73
N TYR A 30 -19.65 12.76 15.39
CA TYR A 30 -18.23 12.38 15.50
C TYR A 30 -17.60 12.19 14.12
N LEU A 31 -18.26 11.45 13.24
CA LEU A 31 -17.77 11.19 11.87
C LEU A 31 -17.82 12.43 10.98
N ASP A 32 -18.85 13.28 11.09
CA ASP A 32 -19.04 14.48 10.26
C ASP A 32 -18.10 15.62 10.67
N ASN A 33 -17.63 15.64 11.92
CA ASN A 33 -16.70 16.65 12.45
C ASN A 33 -15.22 16.32 12.15
N ASP A 34 -14.89 15.13 11.65
CA ASP A 34 -13.49 14.81 11.28
C ASP A 34 -13.07 15.63 10.05
N PRO A 35 -11.92 16.33 10.09
CA PRO A 35 -11.50 17.23 9.00
C PRO A 35 -11.17 16.53 7.69
N GLN A 36 -10.93 15.21 7.71
CA GLN A 36 -10.62 14.40 6.53
C GLN A 36 -11.83 13.67 5.97
N THR A 37 -12.96 13.69 6.69
CA THR A 37 -14.24 13.21 6.21
C THR A 37 -15.01 14.33 5.53
N GLY A 38 -15.74 13.95 4.48
CA GLY A 38 -16.69 14.85 3.82
C GLY A 38 -18.09 14.61 4.36
N LYS A 39 -19.07 14.50 3.46
CA LYS A 39 -20.46 14.27 3.87
C LYS A 39 -20.64 12.86 4.43
N VAL A 40 -21.21 12.78 5.64
CA VAL A 40 -21.66 11.53 6.26
C VAL A 40 -23.17 11.37 6.01
N LEU A 41 -23.55 10.18 5.55
CA LEU A 41 -24.94 9.78 5.36
C LEU A 41 -25.24 8.60 6.29
N SER A 42 -26.15 8.82 7.22
CA SER A 42 -26.58 7.82 8.19
C SER A 42 -28.00 8.10 8.66
N PHE A 43 -28.54 7.21 9.48
CA PHE A 43 -29.81 7.47 10.12
C PHE A 43 -29.72 8.68 11.11
N GLY A 44 -28.55 9.00 11.63
CA GLY A 44 -28.30 10.21 12.42
C GLY A 44 -28.68 11.50 11.67
N ALA A 45 -28.36 11.59 10.39
CA ALA A 45 -28.76 12.72 9.56
C ALA A 45 -30.29 12.81 9.39
N VAL A 46 -30.98 11.68 9.36
CA VAL A 46 -32.45 11.62 9.30
C VAL A 46 -33.06 12.11 10.62
N ILE A 47 -32.47 11.73 11.76
CA ILE A 47 -32.87 12.19 13.09
C ILE A 47 -32.72 13.72 13.18
N GLU A 48 -31.56 14.25 12.81
CA GLU A 48 -31.30 15.69 12.83
C GLU A 48 -32.28 16.48 11.97
N LEU A 49 -32.57 15.97 10.76
CA LEU A 49 -33.55 16.60 9.87
C LEU A 49 -34.95 16.59 10.48
N ALA A 50 -35.35 15.49 11.12
CA ALA A 50 -36.65 15.38 11.76
C ALA A 50 -36.77 16.31 12.98
N GLU A 51 -35.71 16.47 13.77
CA GLU A 51 -35.67 17.44 14.88
C GLU A 51 -35.80 18.89 14.39
N ILE A 52 -35.11 19.25 13.30
CA ILE A 52 -35.24 20.57 12.64
C ILE A 52 -36.70 20.84 12.26
N LEU A 53 -37.36 19.84 11.64
CA LEU A 53 -38.75 19.94 11.24
C LEU A 53 -39.70 20.02 12.43
N ASN A 54 -39.31 19.46 13.59
CA ASN A 54 -40.04 19.53 14.86
C ASN A 54 -39.72 20.79 15.67
N GLY A 55 -39.17 21.83 15.03
CA GLY A 55 -38.85 23.10 15.70
C GLY A 55 -37.62 23.05 16.60
N ASN A 56 -36.64 22.25 16.27
CA ASN A 56 -35.40 21.97 17.01
C ASN A 56 -35.64 21.31 18.38
N GLN A 57 -36.74 20.60 18.53
CA GLN A 57 -37.01 19.82 19.73
C GLN A 57 -36.69 18.33 19.46
N ALA A 58 -36.04 17.69 20.44
CA ALA A 58 -35.78 16.26 20.38
C ALA A 58 -37.09 15.48 20.24
N ILE A 59 -37.06 14.46 19.39
CA ILE A 59 -38.21 13.59 19.14
C ILE A 59 -38.12 12.42 20.14
N ASP A 60 -39.14 12.23 20.95
CA ASP A 60 -39.23 11.12 21.88
C ASP A 60 -39.18 9.76 21.15
N GLY A 61 -38.54 8.77 21.76
CA GLY A 61 -38.44 7.41 21.21
C GLY A 61 -39.82 6.78 20.90
N LEU A 62 -40.82 7.02 21.72
CA LEU A 62 -42.20 6.57 21.45
C LEU A 62 -42.75 7.20 20.16
N LEU A 63 -42.50 8.47 19.93
CA LEU A 63 -42.92 9.17 18.69
C LEU A 63 -42.19 8.62 17.47
N TRP A 64 -40.93 8.25 17.62
CA TRP A 64 -40.17 7.59 16.54
C TRP A 64 -40.75 6.22 16.20
N ALA A 65 -41.05 5.37 17.16
CA ALA A 65 -41.66 4.07 16.92
C ALA A 65 -43.02 4.23 16.19
N VAL A 66 -43.84 5.22 16.60
CA VAL A 66 -45.08 5.55 15.92
C VAL A 66 -44.87 6.07 14.49
N LEU A 67 -43.88 6.95 14.30
CA LEU A 67 -43.54 7.49 12.98
C LEU A 67 -43.03 6.37 12.07
N TYR A 68 -42.16 5.49 12.54
CA TYR A 68 -41.64 4.36 11.75
C TYR A 68 -42.77 3.46 11.23
N ASN A 69 -43.78 3.14 12.08
CA ASN A 69 -44.91 2.34 11.69
C ASN A 69 -45.89 3.06 10.75
N ARG A 70 -45.83 4.43 10.68
CA ARG A 70 -46.70 5.22 9.80
C ARG A 70 -46.04 5.69 8.51
N ILE A 71 -44.71 5.57 8.41
CA ILE A 71 -43.96 5.91 7.18
C ILE A 71 -44.36 4.92 6.06
N PRO A 72 -44.75 5.39 4.88
CA PRO A 72 -44.99 4.52 3.73
C PRO A 72 -43.75 3.69 3.40
N GLU A 73 -43.98 2.41 3.00
CA GLU A 73 -42.87 1.49 2.68
C GLU A 73 -41.86 2.06 1.66
N THR A 74 -42.34 2.79 0.65
CA THR A 74 -41.47 3.45 -0.35
C THR A 74 -40.53 4.49 0.27
N LEU A 75 -40.90 5.13 1.36
CA LEU A 75 -40.05 6.04 2.09
C LEU A 75 -39.11 5.31 3.05
N LYS A 76 -39.56 4.20 3.68
CA LYS A 76 -38.68 3.36 4.48
C LYS A 76 -37.53 2.81 3.67
N GLU A 77 -37.82 2.28 2.46
CA GLU A 77 -36.80 1.78 1.52
C GLU A 77 -35.75 2.84 1.14
N THR A 78 -36.13 4.11 1.14
CA THR A 78 -35.23 5.20 0.73
C THR A 78 -34.49 5.85 1.89
N VAL A 79 -35.13 5.98 3.06
CA VAL A 79 -34.64 6.85 4.15
C VAL A 79 -34.18 6.05 5.37
N VAL A 80 -34.72 4.85 5.59
CA VAL A 80 -34.41 4.04 6.78
C VAL A 80 -33.58 2.81 6.42
N ASN A 81 -34.13 1.96 5.54
CA ASN A 81 -33.53 0.66 5.20
C ASN A 81 -32.06 0.73 4.67
N PRO A 82 -31.61 1.80 3.99
CA PRO A 82 -30.21 1.92 3.61
C PRO A 82 -29.24 2.04 4.80
N PHE A 83 -29.75 2.46 5.97
CA PHE A 83 -28.93 2.76 7.14
C PHE A 83 -29.19 1.84 8.34
N ILE A 84 -30.34 1.18 8.40
CA ILE A 84 -30.71 0.27 9.49
C ILE A 84 -31.17 -1.05 8.89
N SER A 85 -30.56 -2.15 9.32
CA SER A 85 -31.04 -3.50 9.12
C SER A 85 -31.54 -4.03 10.46
N ILE A 86 -32.87 -4.18 10.60
CA ILE A 86 -33.46 -4.68 11.83
C ILE A 86 -33.15 -6.16 11.99
N ASP A 87 -33.32 -6.95 10.92
CA ASP A 87 -33.10 -8.38 10.91
C ASP A 87 -31.67 -8.79 11.30
N GLU A 88 -30.68 -7.99 10.88
CA GLU A 88 -29.27 -8.24 11.15
C GLU A 88 -28.76 -7.45 12.36
N ASN A 89 -29.61 -6.65 12.98
CA ASN A 89 -29.29 -5.75 14.09
C ASN A 89 -28.07 -4.85 13.80
N GLN A 90 -28.03 -4.24 12.62
CA GLN A 90 -26.90 -3.46 12.11
C GLN A 90 -27.28 -2.03 11.76
N LEU A 91 -26.34 -1.12 12.02
CA LEU A 91 -26.38 0.27 11.55
C LEU A 91 -25.29 0.51 10.51
N ARG A 92 -25.62 1.30 9.49
CA ARG A 92 -24.68 1.71 8.45
C ARG A 92 -24.49 3.21 8.44
N PHE A 93 -23.22 3.60 8.46
CA PHE A 93 -22.78 4.97 8.23
C PHE A 93 -22.02 5.03 6.92
N ASN A 94 -22.47 5.80 5.95
CA ASN A 94 -21.78 6.01 4.69
C ASN A 94 -20.95 7.28 4.79
N VAL A 95 -19.64 7.13 4.95
CA VAL A 95 -18.70 8.22 5.12
C VAL A 95 -17.97 8.46 3.80
N ARG A 96 -17.98 9.70 3.31
CA ARG A 96 -17.14 10.11 2.20
C ARG A 96 -15.85 10.70 2.73
N VAL A 97 -14.73 10.29 2.15
CA VAL A 97 -13.41 10.83 2.51
C VAL A 97 -12.99 11.89 1.50
N ILE A 98 -12.36 12.96 1.99
CA ILE A 98 -11.83 14.06 1.15
C ILE A 98 -10.46 13.61 0.62
N GLU A 99 -10.45 12.97 -0.54
CA GLU A 99 -9.22 12.43 -1.14
C GLU A 99 -8.18 13.50 -1.52
N SER A 100 -8.60 14.76 -1.68
CA SER A 100 -7.74 15.90 -1.99
C SER A 100 -7.11 16.57 -0.78
N ALA A 101 -7.30 16.06 0.44
CA ALA A 101 -6.65 16.58 1.63
C ALA A 101 -5.13 16.26 1.55
N ASP A 102 -4.29 17.28 1.67
CA ASP A 102 -2.82 17.17 1.50
C ASP A 102 -2.16 16.25 2.54
N ASP A 103 -2.79 16.08 3.70
CA ASP A 103 -2.32 15.29 4.84
C ASP A 103 -3.06 13.94 5.00
N LEU A 104 -3.80 13.50 4.00
CA LEU A 104 -4.60 12.27 4.09
C LEU A 104 -3.71 11.01 4.15
N ASN A 105 -3.60 10.44 5.34
CA ASN A 105 -3.12 9.08 5.55
C ASN A 105 -4.32 8.15 5.75
N ARG A 106 -4.67 7.39 4.70
CA ARG A 106 -5.86 6.51 4.71
C ARG A 106 -5.83 5.49 5.84
N ASN A 107 -4.67 4.87 6.09
CA ASN A 107 -4.54 3.89 7.16
C ASN A 107 -4.74 4.50 8.54
N GLU A 108 -4.16 5.67 8.78
CA GLU A 108 -4.30 6.39 10.03
C GLU A 108 -5.73 6.90 10.25
N LEU A 109 -6.39 7.40 9.19
CA LEU A 109 -7.79 7.79 9.23
C LEU A 109 -8.69 6.62 9.62
N LEU A 110 -8.53 5.47 8.96
CA LEU A 110 -9.35 4.27 9.25
C LEU A 110 -9.14 3.80 10.69
N GLN A 111 -7.90 3.69 11.15
CA GLN A 111 -7.59 3.32 12.53
C GLN A 111 -8.15 4.32 13.55
N ARG A 112 -8.05 5.62 13.26
CA ARG A 112 -8.60 6.68 14.13
C ARG A 112 -10.11 6.60 14.26
N ILE A 113 -10.82 6.37 13.13
CA ILE A 113 -12.28 6.21 13.13
C ILE A 113 -12.68 4.96 13.91
N GLU A 114 -12.07 3.82 13.64
CA GLU A 114 -12.36 2.54 14.30
C GLU A 114 -12.12 2.65 15.82
N THR A 115 -10.90 2.98 16.22
CA THR A 115 -10.53 3.12 17.63
C THR A 115 -11.33 4.22 18.34
N GLY A 116 -11.63 5.33 17.65
CA GLY A 116 -12.42 6.41 18.23
C GLY A 116 -13.86 5.99 18.51
N ILE A 117 -14.51 5.27 17.60
CA ILE A 117 -15.86 4.76 17.82
C ILE A 117 -15.88 3.72 18.96
N GLU A 118 -14.91 2.82 19.01
CA GLU A 118 -14.82 1.81 20.08
C GLU A 118 -14.62 2.47 21.46
N GLN A 119 -13.67 3.40 21.58
CA GLN A 119 -13.32 4.02 22.85
C GLN A 119 -14.34 5.04 23.33
N GLU A 120 -14.87 5.88 22.47
CA GLU A 120 -15.77 6.97 22.84
C GLU A 120 -17.20 6.48 23.09
N PHE A 121 -17.63 5.46 22.32
CA PHE A 121 -19.00 4.95 22.43
C PHE A 121 -19.10 3.57 23.10
N GLY A 122 -17.96 2.97 23.49
CA GLY A 122 -17.91 1.74 24.29
C GLY A 122 -18.30 0.48 23.51
N PHE A 123 -17.98 0.42 22.23
CA PHE A 123 -18.14 -0.77 21.41
C PHE A 123 -16.95 -1.72 21.57
N GLU A 124 -17.21 -3.01 21.44
CA GLU A 124 -16.17 -4.05 21.36
C GLU A 124 -15.65 -4.15 19.92
N ASP A 125 -14.39 -4.62 19.73
CA ASP A 125 -13.69 -4.70 18.45
C ASP A 125 -14.53 -5.39 17.34
N GLU A 126 -15.37 -6.39 17.70
CA GLU A 126 -16.19 -7.11 16.74
C GLU A 126 -17.51 -6.40 16.38
N GLN A 127 -17.85 -5.31 17.06
CA GLN A 127 -19.09 -4.56 16.85
C GLN A 127 -18.96 -3.42 15.84
N VAL A 128 -17.72 -3.03 15.51
CA VAL A 128 -17.41 -1.97 14.54
C VAL A 128 -16.70 -2.58 13.35
N GLU A 129 -17.33 -2.54 12.19
CA GLU A 129 -16.74 -3.04 10.95
C GLU A 129 -16.59 -1.92 9.93
N LEU A 130 -15.35 -1.60 9.56
CA LEU A 130 -15.07 -0.68 8.46
C LEU A 130 -15.05 -1.44 7.14
N THR A 131 -15.88 -1.01 6.19
CA THR A 131 -16.01 -1.64 4.88
C THR A 131 -16.07 -0.62 3.75
N GLY A 132 -16.01 -1.10 2.51
CA GLY A 132 -16.10 -0.26 1.32
C GLY A 132 -14.81 -0.17 0.52
N ILE A 133 -14.88 0.57 -0.59
CA ILE A 133 -13.79 0.66 -1.58
C ILE A 133 -12.51 1.23 -0.97
N LEU A 134 -12.61 2.25 -0.11
CA LEU A 134 -11.46 2.87 0.54
C LEU A 134 -10.72 1.87 1.44
N VAL A 135 -11.46 1.12 2.26
CA VAL A 135 -10.91 0.12 3.17
C VAL A 135 -10.23 -1.00 2.38
N MET A 136 -10.94 -1.53 1.38
CA MET A 136 -10.39 -2.57 0.49
C MET A 136 -9.10 -2.09 -0.18
N TYR A 137 -9.09 -0.87 -0.74
CA TYR A 137 -7.91 -0.31 -1.39
C TYR A 137 -6.75 -0.11 -0.41
N ASN A 138 -7.03 0.40 0.80
CA ASN A 138 -6.02 0.54 1.85
C ASN A 138 -5.43 -0.82 2.25
N ASN A 139 -6.27 -1.83 2.47
CA ASN A 139 -5.82 -3.18 2.86
C ASN A 139 -4.98 -3.82 1.77
N VAL A 140 -5.34 -3.65 0.49
CA VAL A 140 -4.54 -4.10 -0.65
C VAL A 140 -3.19 -3.40 -0.65
N LEU A 141 -3.13 -2.08 -0.49
CA LEU A 141 -1.85 -1.34 -0.46
C LEU A 141 -0.98 -1.76 0.72
N GLN A 142 -1.52 -1.91 1.92
CA GLN A 142 -0.78 -2.35 3.10
C GLN A 142 -0.23 -3.78 2.90
N SER A 143 -1.04 -4.69 2.38
CA SER A 143 -0.63 -6.06 2.06
C SER A 143 0.49 -6.08 1.00
N LEU A 144 0.36 -5.27 -0.05
CA LEU A 144 1.38 -5.14 -1.09
C LEU A 144 2.69 -4.59 -0.52
N PHE A 145 2.64 -3.59 0.35
CA PHE A 145 3.82 -3.00 0.97
C PHE A 145 4.57 -4.02 1.85
N GLN A 146 3.85 -4.73 2.72
CA GLN A 146 4.44 -5.80 3.55
C GLN A 146 5.00 -6.94 2.70
N SER A 147 4.25 -7.37 1.69
CA SER A 147 4.68 -8.40 0.74
C SER A 147 5.93 -7.98 -0.03
N GLN A 148 6.05 -6.70 -0.41
CA GLN A 148 7.20 -6.16 -1.12
C GLN A 148 8.49 -6.27 -0.29
N ILE A 149 8.45 -5.84 0.97
CA ILE A 149 9.61 -5.92 1.87
C ILE A 149 10.06 -7.37 2.03
N LEU A 150 9.11 -8.28 2.30
CA LEU A 150 9.39 -9.70 2.46
C LEU A 150 9.94 -10.31 1.17
N THR A 151 9.29 -10.05 0.03
CA THR A 151 9.69 -10.58 -1.28
C THR A 151 11.07 -10.08 -1.68
N LEU A 152 11.36 -8.78 -1.53
CA LEU A 152 12.68 -8.22 -1.82
C LEU A 152 13.75 -8.86 -0.93
N GLY A 153 13.48 -9.05 0.35
CA GLY A 153 14.37 -9.73 1.28
C GLY A 153 14.65 -11.19 0.87
N VAL A 154 13.60 -11.94 0.55
CA VAL A 154 13.73 -13.35 0.10
C VAL A 154 14.48 -13.44 -1.23
N VAL A 155 14.18 -12.57 -2.20
CA VAL A 155 14.88 -12.53 -3.49
C VAL A 155 16.36 -12.20 -3.29
N MET A 156 16.70 -11.20 -2.48
CA MET A 156 18.09 -10.84 -2.18
C MET A 156 18.84 -11.98 -1.46
N PHE A 157 18.17 -12.67 -0.54
CA PHE A 157 18.72 -13.85 0.12
C PHE A 157 18.96 -15.01 -0.87
N ALA A 158 18.00 -15.30 -1.74
CA ALA A 158 18.12 -16.34 -2.76
C ALA A 158 19.27 -16.03 -3.75
N ILE A 159 19.41 -14.76 -4.17
CA ILE A 159 20.51 -14.30 -5.03
C ILE A 159 21.87 -14.45 -4.29
N MET A 160 21.93 -14.10 -3.02
CA MET A 160 23.13 -14.29 -2.23
C MET A 160 23.53 -15.77 -2.15
N LEU A 161 22.56 -16.65 -1.95
CA LEU A 161 22.78 -18.09 -1.91
C LEU A 161 23.24 -18.62 -3.27
N MET A 162 22.64 -18.13 -4.35
CA MET A 162 23.06 -18.43 -5.73
C MET A 162 24.51 -17.98 -5.99
N PHE A 163 24.91 -16.77 -5.58
CA PHE A 163 26.30 -16.32 -5.68
C PHE A 163 27.25 -17.18 -4.85
N LEU A 164 26.82 -17.60 -3.68
CA LEU A 164 27.61 -18.50 -2.82
C LEU A 164 27.86 -19.83 -3.50
N VAL A 165 26.84 -20.44 -4.08
CA VAL A 165 26.97 -21.70 -4.84
C VAL A 165 27.84 -21.53 -6.08
N LEU A 166 27.63 -20.44 -6.84
CA LEU A 166 28.33 -20.18 -8.11
C LEU A 166 29.82 -19.88 -7.89
N PHE A 167 30.14 -19.03 -6.91
CA PHE A 167 31.53 -18.59 -6.67
C PHE A 167 32.23 -19.36 -5.54
N ARG A 168 31.51 -20.12 -4.74
CA ARG A 168 32.00 -20.90 -3.59
C ARG A 168 32.84 -20.06 -2.61
N SER A 169 32.45 -18.80 -2.41
CA SER A 169 33.11 -17.84 -1.54
C SER A 169 32.12 -16.85 -0.97
N LEU A 170 31.97 -16.80 0.36
CA LEU A 170 31.14 -15.82 1.05
C LEU A 170 31.57 -14.39 0.77
N LYS A 171 32.88 -14.13 0.72
CA LYS A 171 33.39 -12.77 0.42
C LYS A 171 32.97 -12.29 -0.94
N ILE A 172 33.05 -13.13 -1.95
CA ILE A 172 32.64 -12.79 -3.33
C ILE A 172 31.12 -12.61 -3.39
N ALA A 173 30.35 -13.48 -2.74
CA ALA A 173 28.90 -13.38 -2.72
C ALA A 173 28.43 -12.06 -2.12
N PHE A 174 29.01 -11.63 -0.99
CA PHE A 174 28.74 -10.32 -0.40
C PHE A 174 29.12 -9.16 -1.32
N ILE A 175 30.30 -9.20 -1.94
CA ILE A 175 30.74 -8.16 -2.87
C ILE A 175 29.78 -8.03 -4.07
N CYS A 176 29.31 -9.16 -4.61
CA CYS A 176 28.44 -9.20 -5.77
C CYS A 176 27.02 -8.71 -5.48
N ILE A 177 26.51 -8.82 -4.25
CA ILE A 177 25.16 -8.39 -3.90
C ILE A 177 25.06 -6.87 -3.72
N ILE A 178 26.14 -6.21 -3.28
CA ILE A 178 26.14 -4.78 -2.94
C ILE A 178 25.67 -3.88 -4.10
N PRO A 179 26.18 -3.99 -5.33
CA PRO A 179 25.71 -3.14 -6.44
C PRO A 179 24.22 -3.28 -6.72
N ASN A 180 23.68 -4.50 -6.59
CA ASN A 180 22.26 -4.79 -6.84
C ASN A 180 21.38 -4.25 -5.71
N ALA A 181 21.82 -4.38 -4.46
CA ALA A 181 21.14 -3.79 -3.31
C ALA A 181 21.07 -2.25 -3.42
N ILE A 182 22.19 -1.62 -3.79
CA ILE A 182 22.25 -0.16 -3.98
C ILE A 182 21.31 0.28 -5.10
N ALA A 183 21.24 -0.43 -6.23
CA ALA A 183 20.33 -0.08 -7.30
C ALA A 183 18.86 -0.13 -6.85
N ALA A 184 18.47 -1.17 -6.10
CA ALA A 184 17.12 -1.30 -5.58
C ALA A 184 16.78 -0.19 -4.56
N VAL A 185 17.67 0.05 -3.59
CA VAL A 185 17.48 1.10 -2.57
C VAL A 185 17.46 2.49 -3.19
N PHE A 186 18.30 2.74 -4.20
CA PHE A 186 18.35 4.01 -4.91
C PHE A 186 17.03 4.35 -5.59
N VAL A 187 16.40 3.37 -6.25
CA VAL A 187 15.10 3.58 -6.92
C VAL A 187 14.00 3.84 -5.91
N LEU A 188 13.94 3.05 -4.83
CA LEU A 188 12.98 3.28 -3.76
C LEU A 188 13.19 4.64 -3.08
N GLY A 189 14.45 5.05 -2.90
CA GLY A 189 14.81 6.37 -2.37
C GLY A 189 14.35 7.52 -3.26
N ILE A 190 14.51 7.39 -4.58
CA ILE A 190 14.01 8.38 -5.55
C ILE A 190 12.48 8.45 -5.53
N MET A 191 11.79 7.32 -5.46
CA MET A 191 10.32 7.30 -5.34
C MET A 191 9.88 8.08 -4.09
N GLY A 192 10.52 7.83 -2.94
CA GLY A 192 10.24 8.58 -1.72
C GLY A 192 10.54 10.07 -1.83
N TRP A 193 11.63 10.44 -2.47
CA TRP A 193 12.01 11.85 -2.66
C TRP A 193 11.02 12.63 -3.52
N PHE A 194 10.55 12.02 -4.61
CA PHE A 194 9.60 12.66 -5.53
C PHE A 194 8.13 12.47 -5.12
N GLY A 195 7.88 11.84 -3.97
CA GLY A 195 6.51 11.55 -3.52
C GLY A 195 5.74 10.62 -4.47
N ILE A 196 6.45 9.75 -5.20
CA ILE A 196 5.83 8.78 -6.11
C ILE A 196 5.19 7.67 -5.26
N PRO A 197 3.85 7.51 -5.30
CA PRO A 197 3.18 6.52 -4.48
C PRO A 197 3.57 5.10 -4.90
N LEU A 198 3.61 4.21 -3.90
CA LEU A 198 3.72 2.78 -4.15
C LEU A 198 2.36 2.26 -4.66
N ASP A 199 2.31 1.89 -5.91
CA ASP A 199 1.19 1.21 -6.54
C ASP A 199 1.60 -0.18 -7.05
N ILE A 200 0.66 -0.91 -7.64
CA ILE A 200 0.89 -2.28 -8.16
C ILE A 200 2.02 -2.29 -9.23
N MET A 201 2.14 -1.22 -10.01
CA MET A 201 3.17 -1.11 -11.04
C MET A 201 4.54 -0.78 -10.43
N THR A 202 4.61 0.22 -9.54
CA THR A 202 5.87 0.71 -8.97
C THR A 202 6.51 -0.30 -8.01
N ILE A 203 5.70 -1.09 -7.30
CA ILE A 203 6.15 -2.17 -6.42
C ILE A 203 7.04 -3.18 -7.15
N THR A 204 6.71 -3.52 -8.39
CA THR A 204 7.46 -4.52 -9.16
C THR A 204 8.83 -4.03 -9.65
N ILE A 205 9.06 -2.71 -9.69
CA ILE A 205 10.29 -2.11 -10.24
C ILE A 205 11.54 -2.60 -9.50
N ALA A 206 11.51 -2.61 -8.17
CA ALA A 206 12.65 -3.03 -7.36
C ALA A 206 13.03 -4.50 -7.63
N ALA A 207 12.04 -5.39 -7.69
CA ALA A 207 12.26 -6.81 -7.96
C ALA A 207 12.82 -7.07 -9.37
N ILE A 208 12.26 -6.40 -10.40
CA ILE A 208 12.74 -6.48 -11.79
C ILE A 208 14.16 -5.94 -11.89
N SER A 209 14.44 -4.80 -11.28
CA SER A 209 15.76 -4.16 -11.30
C SER A 209 16.83 -5.03 -10.69
N VAL A 210 16.54 -5.67 -9.56
CA VAL A 210 17.45 -6.64 -8.93
C VAL A 210 17.68 -7.82 -9.85
N GLY A 211 16.62 -8.42 -10.42
CA GLY A 211 16.73 -9.58 -11.30
C GLY A 211 17.63 -9.35 -12.53
N ILE A 212 17.48 -8.20 -13.20
CA ILE A 212 18.30 -7.86 -14.38
C ILE A 212 19.72 -7.40 -13.97
N GLY A 213 19.83 -6.66 -12.84
CA GLY A 213 21.14 -6.20 -12.35
C GLY A 213 22.08 -7.36 -11.95
N VAL A 214 21.51 -8.42 -11.42
CA VAL A 214 22.25 -9.65 -11.04
C VAL A 214 22.94 -10.27 -12.23
N ASP A 215 22.33 -10.31 -13.42
CA ASP A 215 22.92 -10.86 -14.62
C ASP A 215 24.24 -10.16 -15.01
N ASN A 216 24.27 -8.85 -14.98
CA ASN A 216 25.49 -8.06 -15.18
C ASN A 216 26.60 -8.45 -14.18
N THR A 217 26.24 -8.58 -12.91
CA THR A 217 27.17 -8.95 -11.84
C THR A 217 27.74 -10.35 -12.03
N ILE A 218 26.90 -11.32 -12.42
CA ILE A 218 27.34 -12.70 -12.71
C ILE A 218 28.35 -12.72 -13.84
N HIS A 219 28.02 -12.09 -14.95
CA HIS A 219 28.88 -12.08 -16.15
C HIS A 219 30.22 -11.40 -15.87
N TYR A 220 30.21 -10.26 -15.17
CA TYR A 220 31.43 -9.55 -14.81
C TYR A 220 32.30 -10.39 -13.88
N MET A 221 31.74 -10.89 -12.77
CA MET A 221 32.50 -11.64 -11.78
C MET A 221 33.01 -12.99 -12.32
N HIS A 222 32.22 -13.68 -13.13
CA HIS A 222 32.63 -14.92 -13.77
C HIS A 222 33.85 -14.68 -14.69
N ARG A 223 33.80 -13.62 -15.51
CA ARG A 223 34.93 -13.24 -16.36
C ARG A 223 36.13 -12.85 -15.55
N PHE A 224 35.94 -12.04 -14.53
CA PHE A 224 37.00 -11.58 -13.63
C PHE A 224 37.71 -12.75 -12.94
N LYS A 225 36.98 -13.69 -12.35
CA LYS A 225 37.51 -14.87 -11.67
C LYS A 225 38.30 -15.77 -12.64
N ARG A 226 37.86 -15.88 -13.88
CA ARG A 226 38.53 -16.71 -14.90
C ARG A 226 39.83 -16.11 -15.38
N GLU A 227 39.92 -14.79 -15.52
CA GLU A 227 41.09 -14.11 -16.07
C GLU A 227 42.12 -13.72 -15.00
N PHE A 228 41.71 -13.62 -13.73
CA PHE A 228 42.58 -13.22 -12.62
C PHE A 228 43.85 -14.10 -12.51
N PRO A 229 43.81 -15.42 -12.62
CA PRO A 229 45.04 -16.26 -12.58
C PRO A 229 46.03 -15.94 -13.69
N ARG A 230 45.56 -15.37 -14.81
CA ARG A 230 46.41 -15.03 -15.97
C ARG A 230 47.19 -13.73 -15.73
N PHE A 231 46.57 -12.76 -15.11
CA PHE A 231 47.18 -11.43 -14.89
C PHE A 231 47.86 -11.30 -13.53
N GLY A 232 47.41 -12.03 -12.52
CA GLY A 232 47.94 -11.96 -11.16
C GLY A 232 47.71 -10.61 -10.46
N ASN A 233 47.04 -9.66 -11.11
CA ASN A 233 46.82 -8.30 -10.65
C ASN A 233 45.35 -7.89 -10.87
N TYR A 234 44.75 -7.30 -9.83
CA TYR A 234 43.31 -6.91 -9.88
C TYR A 234 43.05 -5.77 -10.89
N ARG A 235 43.96 -4.80 -11.00
CA ARG A 235 43.78 -3.66 -11.92
C ARG A 235 43.87 -4.10 -13.37
N ASP A 236 44.84 -4.91 -13.74
CA ASP A 236 45.02 -5.37 -15.10
C ASP A 236 43.86 -6.28 -15.51
N THR A 237 43.42 -7.15 -14.60
CA THR A 237 42.22 -7.97 -14.80
C THR A 237 40.97 -7.11 -15.00
N MET A 238 40.81 -6.04 -14.21
CA MET A 238 39.69 -5.08 -14.35
C MET A 238 39.71 -4.43 -15.74
N PHE A 239 40.83 -3.87 -16.18
CA PHE A 239 40.93 -3.25 -17.52
C PHE A 239 40.61 -4.22 -18.64
N PHE A 240 41.08 -5.45 -18.53
CA PHE A 240 40.74 -6.49 -19.50
C PHE A 240 39.25 -6.83 -19.49
N CYS A 241 38.62 -6.97 -18.32
CA CYS A 241 37.19 -7.23 -18.19
C CYS A 241 36.36 -6.09 -18.73
N HIS A 242 36.73 -4.83 -18.49
CA HIS A 242 36.03 -3.67 -19.06
C HIS A 242 36.07 -3.66 -20.58
N ASN A 243 37.21 -3.97 -21.18
CA ASN A 243 37.37 -3.99 -22.63
C ASN A 243 36.70 -5.21 -23.31
N SER A 244 36.37 -6.26 -22.56
CA SER A 244 35.72 -7.46 -23.08
C SER A 244 34.25 -7.51 -22.69
N ILE A 245 33.96 -8.09 -21.52
CA ILE A 245 32.56 -8.29 -21.08
C ILE A 245 31.85 -6.96 -20.73
N GLY A 246 32.60 -5.94 -20.25
CA GLY A 246 32.05 -4.64 -19.94
C GLY A 246 31.40 -3.96 -21.14
N ARG A 247 31.98 -4.10 -22.34
CA ARG A 247 31.34 -3.62 -23.58
C ARG A 247 30.03 -4.34 -23.89
N ALA A 248 29.97 -5.64 -23.74
CA ALA A 248 28.75 -6.42 -23.98
C ALA A 248 27.65 -5.98 -22.97
N MET A 249 27.99 -5.87 -21.69
CA MET A 249 27.07 -5.39 -20.65
C MET A 249 26.56 -3.98 -20.93
N TYR A 250 27.43 -3.08 -21.41
CA TYR A 250 27.03 -1.74 -21.81
C TYR A 250 25.95 -1.76 -22.91
N PHE A 251 26.20 -2.49 -24.00
CA PHE A 251 25.25 -2.55 -25.12
C PHE A 251 23.93 -3.22 -24.74
N THR A 252 23.97 -4.32 -23.99
CA THR A 252 22.76 -5.00 -23.53
C THR A 252 21.94 -4.13 -22.59
N SER A 253 22.59 -3.48 -21.62
CA SER A 253 21.91 -2.58 -20.69
C SER A 253 21.33 -1.36 -21.39
N MET A 254 22.05 -0.76 -22.35
CA MET A 254 21.55 0.37 -23.15
C MET A 254 20.32 -0.02 -23.98
N THR A 255 20.31 -1.22 -24.53
CA THR A 255 19.13 -1.73 -25.25
C THR A 255 17.92 -1.89 -24.33
N ILE A 256 18.13 -2.43 -23.12
CA ILE A 256 17.07 -2.59 -22.13
C ILE A 256 16.57 -1.20 -21.65
N ILE A 257 17.49 -0.26 -21.34
CA ILE A 257 17.15 1.11 -20.93
C ILE A 257 16.31 1.78 -22.03
N ALA A 258 16.73 1.68 -23.30
CA ALA A 258 15.96 2.24 -24.41
C ALA A 258 14.57 1.59 -24.52
N GLY A 259 14.47 0.26 -24.37
CA GLY A 259 13.19 -0.46 -24.39
C GLY A 259 12.22 0.01 -23.31
N PHE A 260 12.67 0.13 -22.07
CA PHE A 260 11.82 0.65 -20.98
C PHE A 260 11.53 2.14 -21.10
N SER A 261 12.47 2.95 -21.64
CA SER A 261 12.27 4.38 -21.86
C SER A 261 11.15 4.68 -22.87
N ILE A 262 10.86 3.78 -23.79
CA ILE A 262 9.74 3.92 -24.74
C ILE A 262 8.39 3.97 -24.00
N LEU A 263 8.27 3.33 -22.84
CA LEU A 263 7.06 3.38 -22.02
C LEU A 263 6.73 4.80 -21.54
N ALA A 264 7.73 5.71 -21.53
CA ALA A 264 7.50 7.12 -21.21
C ALA A 264 6.62 7.85 -22.25
N LEU A 265 6.44 7.27 -23.43
CA LEU A 265 5.54 7.78 -24.48
C LEU A 265 4.07 7.36 -24.28
N SER A 266 3.77 6.60 -23.23
CA SER A 266 2.41 6.19 -22.89
C SER A 266 1.57 7.39 -22.42
N ASN A 267 0.24 7.31 -22.61
CA ASN A 267 -0.71 8.25 -22.01
C ASN A 267 -1.16 7.84 -20.60
N PHE A 268 -0.67 6.71 -20.08
CA PHE A 268 -1.03 6.18 -18.76
C PHE A 268 0.10 6.42 -17.77
N ILE A 269 -0.14 7.29 -16.79
CA ILE A 269 0.89 7.76 -15.83
C ILE A 269 1.64 6.61 -15.14
N PRO A 270 0.99 5.55 -14.60
CA PRO A 270 1.72 4.46 -13.97
C PRO A 270 2.71 3.77 -14.92
N THR A 271 2.39 3.61 -16.21
CA THR A 271 3.29 3.05 -17.21
C THR A 271 4.50 3.96 -17.48
N ILE A 272 4.28 5.29 -17.53
CA ILE A 272 5.37 6.27 -17.68
C ILE A 272 6.34 6.15 -16.51
N VAL A 273 5.83 6.20 -15.29
CA VAL A 273 6.61 6.10 -14.07
C VAL A 273 7.37 4.78 -14.00
N PHE A 274 6.70 3.67 -14.29
CA PHE A 274 7.31 2.34 -14.37
C PHE A 274 8.48 2.29 -15.36
N GLY A 275 8.29 2.79 -16.58
CA GLY A 275 9.31 2.81 -17.62
C GLY A 275 10.53 3.65 -17.25
N LEU A 276 10.32 4.85 -16.75
CA LEU A 276 11.38 5.77 -16.34
C LEU A 276 12.16 5.25 -15.14
N LEU A 277 11.48 4.79 -14.10
CA LEU A 277 12.15 4.27 -12.91
C LEU A 277 12.90 2.97 -13.19
N THR A 278 12.34 2.08 -14.01
CA THR A 278 13.03 0.85 -14.41
C THR A 278 14.27 1.16 -15.25
N SER A 279 14.18 2.09 -16.21
CA SER A 279 15.33 2.56 -16.99
C SER A 279 16.43 3.15 -16.10
N LEU A 280 16.05 3.95 -15.12
CA LEU A 280 16.97 4.54 -14.16
C LEU A 280 17.62 3.47 -13.27
N ALA A 281 16.84 2.51 -12.78
CA ALA A 281 17.34 1.38 -12.01
C ALA A 281 18.41 0.59 -12.77
N MET A 282 18.14 0.33 -14.06
CA MET A 282 19.07 -0.37 -14.95
C MET A 282 20.36 0.41 -15.17
N LEU A 283 20.26 1.73 -15.32
CA LEU A 283 21.43 2.61 -15.45
C LEU A 283 22.29 2.54 -14.17
N VAL A 284 21.67 2.65 -13.00
CA VAL A 284 22.37 2.55 -11.71
C VAL A 284 23.02 1.18 -11.51
N ALA A 285 22.31 0.10 -11.86
CA ALA A 285 22.83 -1.26 -11.78
C ALA A 285 24.03 -1.47 -12.71
N LEU A 286 23.98 -0.93 -13.94
CA LEU A 286 25.11 -0.97 -14.88
C LEU A 286 26.32 -0.21 -14.33
N ILE A 287 26.13 1.02 -13.86
CA ILE A 287 27.19 1.83 -13.25
C ILE A 287 27.76 1.08 -12.04
N GLY A 288 26.93 0.56 -11.16
CA GLY A 288 27.35 -0.23 -10.00
C GLY A 288 28.19 -1.45 -10.38
N SER A 289 27.78 -2.18 -11.41
CA SER A 289 28.50 -3.37 -11.88
C SER A 289 29.82 -3.05 -12.58
N LEU A 290 29.94 -1.90 -13.22
CA LEU A 290 31.17 -1.50 -13.94
C LEU A 290 32.12 -0.63 -13.10
N THR A 291 31.65 -0.01 -12.02
CA THR A 291 32.49 0.87 -11.17
C THR A 291 32.66 0.32 -9.76
N LEU A 292 31.54 0.14 -9.06
CA LEU A 292 31.56 -0.26 -7.66
C LEU A 292 32.04 -1.70 -7.46
N LEU A 293 31.54 -2.63 -8.26
CA LEU A 293 31.94 -4.06 -8.18
C LEU A 293 33.45 -4.24 -8.35
N PRO A 294 34.09 -3.75 -9.42
CA PRO A 294 35.55 -3.88 -9.57
C PRO A 294 36.33 -3.14 -8.46
N GLN A 295 35.86 -1.99 -7.99
CA GLN A 295 36.50 -1.28 -6.90
C GLN A 295 36.45 -2.09 -5.60
N LEU A 296 35.32 -2.74 -5.28
CA LEU A 296 35.21 -3.64 -4.15
C LEU A 296 36.13 -4.86 -4.28
N LEU A 297 36.29 -5.42 -5.47
CA LEU A 297 37.21 -6.51 -5.74
C LEU A 297 38.68 -6.12 -5.50
N ILE A 298 39.06 -4.91 -5.94
CA ILE A 298 40.42 -4.37 -5.72
C ILE A 298 40.66 -4.11 -4.24
N THR A 299 39.67 -3.58 -3.54
CA THR A 299 39.83 -3.21 -2.11
C THR A 299 39.87 -4.42 -1.18
N PHE A 300 38.96 -5.39 -1.39
CA PHE A 300 38.82 -6.53 -0.48
C PHE A 300 39.65 -7.74 -0.90
N LYS A 301 40.23 -7.77 -2.10
CA LYS A 301 41.10 -8.81 -2.65
C LYS A 301 40.59 -10.24 -2.37
N PRO A 302 39.35 -10.60 -2.75
CA PRO A 302 38.73 -11.87 -2.36
C PRO A 302 39.34 -13.11 -3.07
N LEU A 303 40.14 -12.92 -4.12
CA LEU A 303 40.79 -13.99 -4.89
C LEU A 303 42.22 -14.29 -4.44
N GLY A 304 42.72 -13.61 -3.40
CA GLY A 304 44.06 -13.79 -2.89
C GLY A 304 44.91 -12.51 -3.04
N ALA A 305 46.14 -12.58 -2.52
CA ALA A 305 47.11 -11.48 -2.69
C ALA A 305 47.62 -11.43 -4.15
N GLU A 306 47.97 -10.23 -4.60
CA GLU A 306 48.67 -10.01 -5.87
C GLU A 306 50.04 -10.63 -5.88
#